data_ee890086b8d2520a27da03d0f9de17e1
#
_entry.id   ee890086b8d2520a27da03d0f9de17e1
#
_cell.length_a   1.000
_cell.length_b   1.000
_cell.length_c   1.000
_cell.angle_alpha   90.00
_cell.angle_beta   90.00
_cell.angle_gamma   90.00
#
_symmetry.space_group_name_H-M   'P 1'
#
loop_
_entity.id
_entity.type
_entity.pdbx_description
1 polymer ?
#
loop_
_entity_poly.entity_id
_entity_poly.type
_entity_poly.pdbx_seq_one_letter_code
_entity_poly.pdbx_strand_id
1 'polypeptide(L)'
;GDHKQLPAVVLQSNEQSEVHDEGLRRIGLYNLKDSLFERLYRFHLQEEHCRAVDMLCRQGRMHPGVASFPNREFYAGKLEALGLPHQLENVDAPVRFIPSERDTESVSGKTNRNEARIVAQLAADVYHLYKETFEVNRTLGVITPYRSQIALIRKEIQALGISALNEISVDTVERYQGSERDVIIYSFCVNYLYQLKFLPNLTEENGVWIDRKLNVALTRARRQLYITGVPDILSHNLIYRRLIQAIN
;
A
#
# COMPACT_ATOMS: atom_id res chain seq x y z
N GLY A 1 6.90 16.05 -0.06
CA GLY A 1 7.02 14.70 -0.62
C GLY A 1 7.15 13.64 0.46
N ASP A 2 7.12 12.39 0.04
CA ASP A 2 7.33 11.26 0.94
C ASP A 2 8.15 10.19 0.19
N HIS A 3 9.43 10.10 0.51
CA HIS A 3 10.36 9.15 -0.09
C HIS A 3 10.11 7.69 0.35
N LYS A 4 9.26 7.49 1.35
CA LYS A 4 8.80 6.18 1.84
C LYS A 4 7.57 5.67 1.09
N GLN A 5 7.08 6.44 0.11
CA GLN A 5 6.05 6.04 -0.84
C GLN A 5 6.66 5.82 -2.24
N LEU A 6 5.85 5.36 -3.20
CA LEU A 6 6.34 5.01 -4.52
C LEU A 6 6.93 6.23 -5.25
N PRO A 7 8.11 6.11 -5.84
CA PRO A 7 8.69 7.13 -6.71
C PRO A 7 7.99 7.14 -8.07
N ALA A 8 8.34 8.11 -8.92
CA ALA A 8 7.95 8.11 -10.32
C ALA A 8 8.47 6.83 -11.02
N VAL A 9 7.68 6.31 -11.96
CA VAL A 9 8.07 5.13 -12.75
C VAL A 9 9.15 5.52 -13.76
N VAL A 10 10.33 4.88 -13.65
CA VAL A 10 11.43 5.03 -14.58
C VAL A 10 11.71 3.67 -15.23
N LEU A 11 11.68 3.62 -16.56
CA LEU A 11 11.78 2.37 -17.33
C LEU A 11 13.22 1.90 -17.59
N GLN A 12 14.21 2.79 -17.45
CA GLN A 12 15.62 2.47 -17.65
C GLN A 12 16.12 1.46 -16.61
N SER A 13 17.12 0.66 -16.96
CA SER A 13 17.82 -0.21 -16.02
C SER A 13 18.60 0.61 -14.97
N ASN A 14 19.06 -0.02 -13.89
CA ASN A 14 19.90 0.66 -12.90
C ASN A 14 21.21 1.17 -13.52
N GLU A 15 21.83 0.35 -14.36
CA GLU A 15 23.08 0.68 -15.06
C GLU A 15 22.90 1.88 -16.01
N GLN A 16 21.80 1.93 -16.77
CA GLN A 16 21.48 3.05 -17.66
C GLN A 16 21.11 4.34 -16.93
N SER A 17 20.72 4.23 -15.68
CA SER A 17 20.29 5.37 -14.86
C SER A 17 21.38 5.88 -13.94
N GLU A 18 22.51 5.18 -13.83
CA GLU A 18 23.63 5.58 -13.00
C GLU A 18 24.31 6.84 -13.56
N VAL A 19 24.61 7.78 -12.67
CA VAL A 19 25.26 9.05 -13.03
C VAL A 19 26.74 8.95 -12.70
N HIS A 20 27.59 9.10 -13.74
CA HIS A 20 29.04 9.05 -13.61
C HIS A 20 29.72 10.42 -13.58
N ASP A 21 29.01 11.48 -13.97
CA ASP A 21 29.53 12.86 -13.97
C ASP A 21 29.74 13.34 -12.51
N GLU A 22 30.96 13.73 -12.19
CA GLU A 22 31.34 14.16 -10.84
C GLU A 22 30.63 15.46 -10.41
N GLY A 23 30.38 16.38 -11.35
CA GLY A 23 29.64 17.62 -11.05
C GLY A 23 28.20 17.35 -10.62
N LEU A 24 27.53 16.44 -11.33
CA LEU A 24 26.18 16.01 -10.98
C LEU A 24 26.14 15.22 -9.66
N ARG A 25 27.14 14.38 -9.41
CA ARG A 25 27.24 13.64 -8.14
C ARG A 25 27.46 14.56 -6.95
N ARG A 26 28.25 15.65 -7.11
CA ARG A 26 28.45 16.66 -6.05
C ARG A 26 27.16 17.35 -5.60
N ILE A 27 26.17 17.48 -6.47
CA ILE A 27 24.85 18.04 -6.15
C ILE A 27 23.83 16.94 -5.76
N GLY A 28 24.30 15.75 -5.39
CA GLY A 28 23.48 14.65 -4.90
C GLY A 28 22.74 13.82 -5.96
N LEU A 29 23.08 13.96 -7.26
CA LEU A 29 22.47 13.17 -8.32
C LEU A 29 23.34 11.94 -8.62
N TYR A 30 23.01 10.81 -8.01
CA TYR A 30 23.72 9.54 -8.19
C TYR A 30 23.02 8.61 -9.17
N ASN A 31 21.68 8.72 -9.30
CA ASN A 31 20.89 7.90 -10.19
C ASN A 31 19.69 8.71 -10.73
N LEU A 32 19.45 8.61 -12.05
CA LEU A 32 18.34 9.30 -12.71
C LEU A 32 16.94 8.79 -12.28
N LYS A 33 16.86 7.66 -11.58
CA LYS A 33 15.63 7.15 -10.98
C LYS A 33 15.24 7.88 -9.69
N ASP A 34 16.21 8.56 -9.06
CA ASP A 34 15.94 9.31 -7.85
C ASP A 34 15.10 10.54 -8.20
N SER A 35 13.97 10.68 -7.51
CA SER A 35 13.15 11.89 -7.62
C SER A 35 13.93 13.11 -7.14
N LEU A 36 13.58 14.30 -7.65
CA LEU A 36 14.17 15.53 -7.16
C LEU A 36 14.06 15.66 -5.64
N PHE A 37 12.92 15.21 -5.08
CA PHE A 37 12.69 15.21 -3.64
C PHE A 37 13.66 14.29 -2.90
N GLU A 38 13.85 13.03 -3.34
CA GLU A 38 14.81 12.11 -2.71
C GLU A 38 16.25 12.61 -2.80
N ARG A 39 16.62 13.17 -3.96
CA ARG A 39 17.93 13.76 -4.16
C ARG A 39 18.20 14.89 -3.18
N LEU A 40 17.29 15.86 -3.08
CA LEU A 40 17.43 16.99 -2.16
C LEU A 40 17.40 16.53 -0.69
N TYR A 41 16.53 15.58 -0.35
CA TYR A 41 16.46 15.00 0.98
C TYR A 41 17.81 14.38 1.39
N ARG A 42 18.38 13.50 0.56
CA ARG A 42 19.68 12.87 0.84
C ARG A 42 20.82 13.89 0.89
N PHE A 43 20.85 14.84 -0.03
CA PHE A 43 21.87 15.89 -0.08
C PHE A 43 21.87 16.70 1.21
N HIS A 44 20.70 17.14 1.68
CA HIS A 44 20.62 17.93 2.90
C HIS A 44 20.85 17.12 4.18
N LEU A 45 20.63 15.81 4.19
CA LEU A 45 20.97 14.97 5.36
C LEU A 45 22.49 14.79 5.53
N GLN A 46 23.28 14.95 4.46
CA GLN A 46 24.74 14.83 4.51
C GLN A 46 25.43 16.08 5.04
N GLU A 47 24.76 17.22 5.04
CA GLU A 47 25.31 18.48 5.56
C GLU A 47 25.05 18.61 7.05
N GLU A 48 26.11 18.88 7.84
CA GLU A 48 26.04 19.05 9.32
C GLU A 48 25.07 20.16 9.78
N HIS A 49 24.58 21.00 8.87
CA HIS A 49 23.74 22.17 9.17
C HIS A 49 22.35 22.08 8.52
N CYS A 50 21.80 20.88 8.35
CA CYS A 50 20.55 20.72 7.65
C CYS A 50 19.32 21.24 8.40
N ARG A 51 18.98 22.50 8.19
CA ARG A 51 17.70 23.09 8.61
C ARG A 51 16.61 23.01 7.51
N ALA A 52 16.94 22.42 6.37
CA ALA A 52 16.05 22.39 5.21
C ALA A 52 15.14 21.16 5.17
N VAL A 53 15.34 20.20 6.06
CA VAL A 53 14.56 18.97 6.13
C VAL A 53 13.79 18.93 7.44
N ASP A 54 12.47 18.79 7.33
CA ASP A 54 11.58 18.57 8.46
C ASP A 54 10.50 17.54 8.09
N MET A 55 9.93 16.90 9.09
CA MET A 55 8.90 15.88 8.94
C MET A 55 7.57 16.37 9.54
N LEU A 56 6.53 16.40 8.71
CA LEU A 56 5.16 16.60 9.20
C LEU A 56 4.70 15.33 9.93
N CYS A 57 4.67 15.38 11.24
CA CYS A 57 4.31 14.23 12.08
C CYS A 57 2.80 14.05 12.26
N ARG A 58 2.01 15.12 12.13
CA ARG A 58 0.54 15.06 12.33
C ARG A 58 -0.18 14.72 11.03
N GLN A 59 -0.97 13.64 11.06
CA GLN A 59 -1.72 13.15 9.92
C GLN A 59 -3.24 13.17 10.17
N GLY A 60 -4.01 13.57 9.17
CA GLY A 60 -5.48 13.67 9.24
C GLY A 60 -6.23 12.58 8.46
N ARG A 61 -5.52 11.61 7.86
CA ARG A 61 -6.16 10.59 7.02
C ARG A 61 -6.58 9.36 7.82
N MET A 62 -5.60 8.67 8.39
CA MET A 62 -5.80 7.32 8.93
C MET A 62 -6.35 7.36 10.36
N HIS A 63 -7.31 6.49 10.65
CA HIS A 63 -7.63 6.09 12.00
C HIS A 63 -6.37 5.56 12.72
N PRO A 64 -6.16 5.81 14.02
CA PRO A 64 -4.95 5.37 14.74
C PRO A 64 -4.64 3.86 14.59
N GLY A 65 -5.66 3.02 14.61
CA GLY A 65 -5.49 1.58 14.41
C GLY A 65 -4.99 1.21 13.00
N VAL A 66 -5.44 1.92 11.96
CA VAL A 66 -4.92 1.75 10.59
C VAL A 66 -3.48 2.25 10.50
N ALA A 67 -3.18 3.37 11.15
CA ALA A 67 -1.85 3.98 11.14
C ALA A 67 -0.82 3.17 11.95
N SER A 68 -1.22 2.32 12.89
CA SER A 68 -0.35 1.65 13.85
C SER A 68 0.83 0.92 13.21
N PHE A 69 0.57 0.02 12.26
CA PHE A 69 1.63 -0.73 11.59
C PHE A 69 2.53 0.16 10.72
N PRO A 70 2.01 0.94 9.73
CA PRO A 70 2.89 1.79 8.93
C PRO A 70 3.66 2.81 9.75
N ASN A 71 3.07 3.37 10.82
CA ASN A 71 3.75 4.29 11.70
C ASN A 71 4.98 3.64 12.38
N ARG A 72 4.79 2.48 12.97
CA ARG A 72 5.88 1.74 13.63
C ARG A 72 6.94 1.27 12.64
N GLU A 73 6.50 0.67 11.53
CA GLU A 73 7.39 0.00 10.58
C GLU A 73 8.14 0.97 9.66
N PHE A 74 7.49 2.06 9.23
CA PHE A 74 8.03 2.94 8.19
C PHE A 74 8.33 4.36 8.68
N TYR A 75 7.67 4.83 9.75
CA TYR A 75 7.80 6.22 10.22
C TYR A 75 8.37 6.33 11.64
N ALA A 76 8.99 5.26 12.16
CA ALA A 76 9.65 5.22 13.48
C ALA A 76 8.74 5.67 14.64
N GLY A 77 7.44 5.45 14.56
CA GLY A 77 6.46 5.84 15.56
C GLY A 77 6.15 7.35 15.64
N LYS A 78 6.62 8.14 14.67
CA LYS A 78 6.53 9.62 14.72
C LYS A 78 5.18 10.19 14.24
N LEU A 79 4.30 9.38 13.63
CA LEU A 79 3.01 9.88 13.15
C LEU A 79 2.01 9.98 14.30
N GLU A 80 1.35 11.13 14.39
CA GLU A 80 0.31 11.44 15.36
C GLU A 80 -1.01 11.78 14.65
N ALA A 81 -2.14 11.31 15.18
CA ALA A 81 -3.44 11.67 14.65
C ALA A 81 -3.79 13.12 15.00
N LEU A 82 -4.45 13.82 14.05
CA LEU A 82 -4.98 15.17 14.29
C LEU A 82 -6.18 15.22 15.22
N GLY A 83 -6.85 14.08 15.47
CA GLY A 83 -8.08 14.01 16.26
C GLY A 83 -9.33 14.41 15.46
N LEU A 84 -9.34 14.15 14.14
CA LEU A 84 -10.53 14.35 13.32
C LEU A 84 -11.64 13.36 13.68
N PRO A 85 -12.93 13.67 13.44
CA PRO A 85 -14.04 12.82 13.88
C PRO A 85 -13.87 11.34 13.56
N HIS A 86 -13.52 10.98 12.32
CA HIS A 86 -13.30 9.58 11.90
C HIS A 86 -12.08 8.93 12.55
N GLN A 87 -11.13 9.69 13.09
CA GLN A 87 -9.97 9.19 13.83
C GLN A 87 -10.30 8.90 15.31
N LEU A 88 -11.37 9.47 15.82
CA LEU A 88 -11.83 9.31 17.20
C LEU A 88 -12.96 8.27 17.33
N GLU A 89 -13.46 7.76 16.21
CA GLU A 89 -14.48 6.72 16.20
C GLU A 89 -13.95 5.43 16.85
N ASN A 90 -14.82 4.76 17.59
CA ASN A 90 -14.50 3.41 18.08
C ASN A 90 -14.77 2.40 16.95
N VAL A 91 -13.72 2.01 16.24
CA VAL A 91 -13.80 1.03 15.16
C VAL A 91 -13.31 -0.31 15.68
N ASP A 92 -14.20 -1.30 15.73
CA ASP A 92 -13.81 -2.66 16.06
C ASP A 92 -12.91 -3.24 14.96
N ALA A 93 -11.69 -3.68 15.35
CA ALA A 93 -10.68 -4.24 14.45
C ALA A 93 -10.48 -3.40 13.17
N PRO A 94 -9.87 -2.20 13.27
CA PRO A 94 -9.69 -1.30 12.13
C PRO A 94 -8.79 -1.87 11.03
N VAL A 95 -8.00 -2.89 11.34
CA VAL A 95 -7.27 -3.69 10.35
C VAL A 95 -7.58 -5.16 10.57
N ARG A 96 -7.94 -5.87 9.50
CA ARG A 96 -8.20 -7.32 9.53
C ARG A 96 -7.43 -8.03 8.42
N PHE A 97 -6.82 -9.16 8.76
CA PHE A 97 -6.23 -10.06 7.79
C PHE A 97 -7.17 -11.27 7.59
N ILE A 98 -7.59 -11.49 6.35
CA ILE A 98 -8.44 -12.61 5.95
C ILE A 98 -7.56 -13.58 5.15
N PRO A 99 -7.22 -14.73 5.73
CA PRO A 99 -6.38 -15.70 5.04
C PRO A 99 -7.06 -16.26 3.79
N SER A 100 -6.26 -16.42 2.75
CA SER A 100 -6.66 -17.06 1.49
C SER A 100 -5.82 -18.30 1.25
N GLU A 101 -6.28 -19.13 0.32
CA GLU A 101 -5.57 -20.26 -0.19
C GLU A 101 -4.90 -19.95 -1.53
N ARG A 102 -3.88 -20.75 -1.89
CA ARG A 102 -3.22 -20.67 -3.18
C ARG A 102 -4.19 -21.02 -4.30
N ASP A 103 -4.14 -20.26 -5.38
CA ASP A 103 -4.77 -20.66 -6.65
C ASP A 103 -3.75 -21.40 -7.52
N THR A 104 -3.74 -22.72 -7.41
CA THR A 104 -2.79 -23.60 -8.15
C THR A 104 -3.10 -23.68 -9.63
N GLU A 105 -4.30 -23.29 -10.06
CA GLU A 105 -4.70 -23.27 -11.47
C GLU A 105 -4.34 -21.94 -12.17
N SER A 106 -3.82 -20.98 -11.42
CA SER A 106 -3.35 -19.71 -11.99
C SER A 106 -2.05 -19.89 -12.74
N VAL A 107 -2.12 -20.04 -14.06
CA VAL A 107 -0.95 -20.26 -14.95
C VAL A 107 0.07 -19.13 -14.85
N SER A 108 -0.37 -17.89 -14.74
CA SER A 108 0.52 -16.72 -14.69
C SER A 108 0.98 -16.38 -13.26
N GLY A 109 0.38 -16.97 -12.23
CA GLY A 109 0.53 -16.58 -10.83
C GLY A 109 -0.02 -15.19 -10.49
N LYS A 110 -0.50 -14.43 -11.49
CA LYS A 110 -0.96 -13.03 -11.32
C LYS A 110 -2.47 -12.92 -11.09
N THR A 111 -3.12 -14.01 -10.80
CA THR A 111 -4.53 -14.12 -10.40
C THR A 111 -4.65 -15.08 -9.23
N ASN A 112 -5.58 -14.83 -8.33
CA ASN A 112 -6.00 -15.74 -7.27
C ASN A 112 -7.53 -15.63 -7.14
N ARG A 113 -8.22 -16.71 -7.54
CA ARG A 113 -9.69 -16.77 -7.50
C ARG A 113 -10.24 -16.77 -6.08
N ASN A 114 -9.51 -17.38 -5.14
CA ASN A 114 -9.94 -17.41 -3.75
C ASN A 114 -9.89 -16.00 -3.15
N GLU A 115 -8.81 -15.24 -3.40
CA GLU A 115 -8.74 -13.85 -2.97
C GLU A 115 -9.81 -12.98 -3.67
N ALA A 116 -10.08 -13.19 -4.96
CA ALA A 116 -11.10 -12.41 -5.67
C ALA A 116 -12.50 -12.61 -5.07
N ARG A 117 -12.86 -13.85 -4.68
CA ARG A 117 -14.13 -14.14 -4.00
C ARG A 117 -14.19 -13.53 -2.60
N ILE A 118 -13.09 -13.61 -1.83
CA ILE A 118 -12.99 -12.96 -0.52
C ILE A 118 -13.18 -11.45 -0.68
N VAL A 119 -12.52 -10.80 -1.64
CA VAL A 119 -12.68 -9.37 -1.93
C VAL A 119 -14.11 -9.02 -2.28
N ALA A 120 -14.77 -9.81 -3.13
CA ALA A 120 -16.17 -9.58 -3.50
C ALA A 120 -17.10 -9.69 -2.29
N GLN A 121 -16.92 -10.72 -1.44
CA GLN A 121 -17.71 -10.86 -0.22
C GLN A 121 -17.50 -9.69 0.74
N LEU A 122 -16.25 -9.29 0.99
CA LEU A 122 -15.94 -8.13 1.83
C LEU A 122 -16.54 -6.84 1.26
N ALA A 123 -16.54 -6.68 -0.08
CA ALA A 123 -17.16 -5.52 -0.71
C ALA A 123 -18.68 -5.49 -0.47
N ALA A 124 -19.34 -6.64 -0.54
CA ALA A 124 -20.77 -6.75 -0.20
C ALA A 124 -21.02 -6.42 1.26
N ASP A 125 -20.22 -6.95 2.17
CA ASP A 125 -20.35 -6.70 3.61
C ASP A 125 -20.19 -5.21 3.95
N VAL A 126 -19.18 -4.55 3.36
CA VAL A 126 -18.98 -3.09 3.49
C VAL A 126 -20.15 -2.32 2.89
N TYR A 127 -20.65 -2.72 1.72
CA TYR A 127 -21.81 -2.07 1.10
C TYR A 127 -23.03 -2.15 2.03
N HIS A 128 -23.32 -3.31 2.61
CA HIS A 128 -24.45 -3.48 3.52
C HIS A 128 -24.29 -2.69 4.82
N LEU A 129 -23.04 -2.61 5.35
CA LEU A 129 -22.75 -1.83 6.56
C LEU A 129 -22.97 -0.32 6.34
N TYR A 130 -22.59 0.18 5.17
CA TYR A 130 -22.67 1.61 4.83
C TYR A 130 -23.85 1.95 3.93
N LYS A 131 -24.83 1.06 3.75
CA LYS A 131 -25.89 1.15 2.74
C LYS A 131 -26.52 2.53 2.61
N GLU A 132 -26.86 3.17 3.73
CA GLU A 132 -27.53 4.48 3.75
C GLU A 132 -26.59 5.67 3.43
N THR A 133 -25.28 5.46 3.57
CA THR A 133 -24.25 6.50 3.40
C THR A 133 -23.20 6.11 2.38
N PHE A 134 -23.47 5.08 1.57
CA PHE A 134 -22.51 4.56 0.62
C PHE A 134 -22.28 5.54 -0.53
N GLU A 135 -21.07 6.02 -0.63
CA GLU A 135 -20.58 6.87 -1.72
C GLU A 135 -19.50 6.12 -2.51
N VAL A 136 -19.75 5.87 -3.79
CA VAL A 136 -18.89 5.09 -4.70
C VAL A 136 -17.41 5.54 -4.67
N ASN A 137 -17.19 6.86 -4.68
CA ASN A 137 -15.84 7.42 -4.76
C ASN A 137 -15.19 7.68 -3.39
N ARG A 138 -15.87 7.34 -2.30
CA ARG A 138 -15.40 7.65 -0.94
C ARG A 138 -15.39 6.43 -0.03
N THR A 139 -16.46 5.63 -0.04
CA THR A 139 -16.64 4.59 0.97
C THR A 139 -15.67 3.44 0.79
N LEU A 140 -15.59 2.85 -0.41
CA LEU A 140 -14.86 1.61 -0.65
C LEU A 140 -13.92 1.70 -1.84
N GLY A 141 -12.74 1.11 -1.67
CA GLY A 141 -11.82 0.88 -2.76
C GLY A 141 -11.06 -0.44 -2.61
N VAL A 142 -10.65 -0.99 -3.73
CA VAL A 142 -9.90 -2.25 -3.77
C VAL A 142 -8.54 -2.01 -4.43
N ILE A 143 -7.49 -2.52 -3.81
CA ILE A 143 -6.13 -2.41 -4.30
C ILE A 143 -5.56 -3.82 -4.51
N THR A 144 -4.90 -4.04 -5.66
CA THR A 144 -4.17 -5.28 -5.94
C THR A 144 -2.96 -5.01 -6.83
N PRO A 145 -1.89 -5.82 -6.79
CA PRO A 145 -0.68 -5.52 -7.57
C PRO A 145 -0.82 -5.81 -9.08
N TYR A 146 -1.80 -6.61 -9.50
CA TYR A 146 -1.85 -7.11 -10.88
C TYR A 146 -3.15 -6.75 -11.60
N ARG A 147 -3.04 -6.25 -12.84
CA ARG A 147 -4.20 -5.92 -13.69
C ARG A 147 -5.10 -7.13 -13.98
N SER A 148 -4.52 -8.32 -14.12
CA SER A 148 -5.30 -9.55 -14.31
C SER A 148 -6.18 -9.87 -13.09
N GLN A 149 -5.70 -9.58 -11.89
CA GLN A 149 -6.48 -9.74 -10.66
C GLN A 149 -7.62 -8.71 -10.59
N ILE A 150 -7.41 -7.49 -11.08
CA ILE A 150 -8.47 -6.47 -11.16
C ILE A 150 -9.65 -7.00 -11.99
N ALA A 151 -9.37 -7.58 -13.16
CA ALA A 151 -10.42 -8.12 -14.03
C ALA A 151 -11.19 -9.25 -13.33
N LEU A 152 -10.49 -10.12 -12.61
CA LEU A 152 -11.10 -11.22 -11.88
C LEU A 152 -11.96 -10.72 -10.70
N ILE A 153 -11.45 -9.79 -9.90
CA ILE A 153 -12.19 -9.16 -8.80
C ILE A 153 -13.46 -8.47 -9.32
N ARG A 154 -13.35 -7.71 -10.41
CA ARG A 154 -14.52 -7.07 -11.03
C ARG A 154 -15.59 -8.07 -11.48
N LYS A 155 -15.17 -9.20 -12.05
CA LYS A 155 -16.06 -10.30 -12.43
C LYS A 155 -16.81 -10.87 -11.21
N GLU A 156 -16.11 -11.14 -10.11
CA GLU A 156 -16.72 -11.65 -8.88
C GLU A 156 -17.68 -10.61 -8.26
N ILE A 157 -17.31 -9.32 -8.26
CA ILE A 157 -18.18 -8.23 -7.78
C ILE A 157 -19.44 -8.11 -8.64
N GLN A 158 -19.33 -8.17 -9.97
CA GLN A 158 -20.48 -8.11 -10.88
C GLN A 158 -21.45 -9.26 -10.65
N ALA A 159 -20.95 -10.45 -10.33
CA ALA A 159 -21.77 -11.62 -10.02
C ALA A 159 -22.67 -11.44 -8.77
N LEU A 160 -22.36 -10.49 -7.89
CA LEU A 160 -23.19 -10.17 -6.73
C LEU A 160 -24.48 -9.43 -7.08
N GLY A 161 -24.58 -8.83 -8.28
CA GLY A 161 -25.76 -8.08 -8.71
C GLY A 161 -25.98 -6.74 -7.99
N ILE A 162 -25.00 -6.22 -7.25
CA ILE A 162 -25.07 -4.94 -6.52
C ILE A 162 -24.51 -3.84 -7.42
N SER A 163 -25.38 -3.05 -8.06
CA SER A 163 -24.99 -2.05 -9.08
C SER A 163 -23.96 -1.03 -8.55
N ALA A 164 -24.11 -0.54 -7.33
CA ALA A 164 -23.20 0.43 -6.74
C ALA A 164 -21.77 -0.10 -6.63
N LEU A 165 -21.57 -1.40 -6.44
CA LEU A 165 -20.24 -2.01 -6.34
C LEU A 165 -19.54 -2.13 -7.71
N ASN A 166 -20.25 -2.06 -8.82
CA ASN A 166 -19.65 -2.07 -10.15
C ASN A 166 -18.84 -0.79 -10.44
N GLU A 167 -19.20 0.30 -9.75
CA GLU A 167 -18.61 1.63 -9.96
C GLU A 167 -17.45 1.93 -9.00
N ILE A 168 -17.21 1.12 -7.97
CA ILE A 168 -16.09 1.35 -7.05
C ILE A 168 -14.75 1.25 -7.76
N SER A 169 -13.75 1.94 -7.22
CA SER A 169 -12.39 1.84 -7.74
C SER A 169 -11.74 0.51 -7.35
N VAL A 170 -11.34 -0.26 -8.36
CA VAL A 170 -10.49 -1.46 -8.23
C VAL A 170 -9.28 -1.21 -9.10
N ASP A 171 -8.09 -0.99 -8.49
CA ASP A 171 -6.91 -0.58 -9.26
C ASP A 171 -5.59 -1.06 -8.62
N THR A 172 -4.49 -0.78 -9.29
CA THR A 172 -3.15 -1.08 -8.77
C THR A 172 -2.71 -0.07 -7.72
N VAL A 173 -1.70 -0.45 -6.92
CA VAL A 173 -1.15 0.43 -5.87
C VAL A 173 -0.65 1.75 -6.46
N GLU A 174 0.00 1.69 -7.63
CA GLU A 174 0.55 2.86 -8.32
C GLU A 174 -0.55 3.88 -8.68
N ARG A 175 -1.69 3.40 -9.14
CA ARG A 175 -2.83 4.26 -9.50
C ARG A 175 -3.61 4.77 -8.30
N TYR A 176 -3.51 4.06 -7.18
CA TYR A 176 -4.11 4.50 -5.92
C TYR A 176 -3.31 5.58 -5.19
N GLN A 177 -2.05 5.82 -5.60
CA GLN A 177 -1.22 6.86 -5.00
C GLN A 177 -1.91 8.24 -5.15
N GLY A 178 -2.04 8.97 -4.02
CA GLY A 178 -2.78 10.23 -3.96
C GLY A 178 -4.28 10.10 -3.65
N SER A 179 -4.87 8.92 -3.82
CA SER A 179 -6.29 8.65 -3.47
C SER A 179 -6.44 8.17 -2.03
N GLU A 180 -7.68 8.16 -1.53
CA GLU A 180 -8.05 7.58 -0.23
C GLU A 180 -9.50 7.09 -0.25
N ARG A 181 -9.84 6.16 0.64
CA ARG A 181 -11.21 5.68 0.87
C ARG A 181 -11.43 5.46 2.37
N ASP A 182 -12.68 5.48 2.80
CA ASP A 182 -13.01 5.14 4.18
C ASP A 182 -12.60 3.69 4.49
N VAL A 183 -12.88 2.78 3.56
CA VAL A 183 -12.49 1.37 3.63
C VAL A 183 -11.64 0.98 2.42
N ILE A 184 -10.51 0.34 2.65
CA ILE A 184 -9.68 -0.27 1.61
C ILE A 184 -9.67 -1.79 1.80
N ILE A 185 -9.78 -2.52 0.69
CA ILE A 185 -9.50 -3.96 0.64
C ILE A 185 -8.23 -4.14 -0.19
N TYR A 186 -7.19 -4.74 0.40
CA TYR A 186 -5.93 -5.03 -0.27
C TYR A 186 -5.79 -6.53 -0.51
N SER A 187 -5.73 -6.95 -1.78
CA SER A 187 -5.47 -8.33 -2.20
C SER A 187 -4.01 -8.45 -2.63
N PHE A 188 -3.23 -9.27 -1.91
CA PHE A 188 -1.82 -9.50 -2.24
C PHE A 188 -1.63 -10.27 -3.54
N CYS A 189 -2.54 -11.18 -3.88
CA CYS A 189 -2.50 -12.01 -5.09
C CYS A 189 -1.16 -12.73 -5.28
N VAL A 190 -0.69 -13.43 -4.24
CA VAL A 190 0.57 -14.17 -4.25
C VAL A 190 0.30 -15.67 -4.09
N ASN A 191 0.68 -16.44 -5.11
CA ASN A 191 0.51 -17.90 -5.13
C ASN A 191 1.83 -18.67 -4.99
N TYR A 192 2.97 -18.01 -5.30
CA TYR A 192 4.28 -18.64 -5.38
C TYR A 192 5.36 -17.80 -4.71
N LEU A 193 6.33 -18.46 -4.08
CA LEU A 193 7.43 -17.78 -3.35
C LEU A 193 8.23 -16.81 -4.23
N TYR A 194 8.45 -17.14 -5.51
CA TYR A 194 9.22 -16.27 -6.41
C TYR A 194 8.60 -14.88 -6.59
N GLN A 195 7.27 -14.77 -6.42
CA GLN A 195 6.58 -13.49 -6.56
C GLN A 195 7.00 -12.47 -5.49
N LEU A 196 7.42 -12.94 -4.31
CA LEU A 196 7.91 -12.09 -3.22
C LEU A 196 9.19 -11.30 -3.60
N LYS A 197 9.90 -11.71 -4.64
CA LYS A 197 11.08 -10.98 -5.15
C LYS A 197 10.70 -9.74 -5.96
N PHE A 198 9.49 -9.72 -6.55
CA PHE A 198 9.05 -8.68 -7.49
C PHE A 198 7.88 -7.86 -6.95
N LEU A 199 7.21 -8.34 -5.92
CA LEU A 199 6.04 -7.68 -5.35
C LEU A 199 6.41 -6.38 -4.61
N PRO A 200 7.41 -6.38 -3.68
CA PRO A 200 7.76 -5.18 -2.94
C PRO A 200 8.55 -4.19 -3.78
N ASN A 201 8.46 -2.92 -3.41
CA ASN A 201 9.36 -1.87 -3.86
C ASN A 201 10.21 -1.41 -2.67
N LEU A 202 11.37 -2.04 -2.51
CA LEU A 202 12.20 -1.87 -1.32
C LEU A 202 13.15 -0.68 -1.43
N THR A 203 13.26 0.07 -0.36
CA THR A 203 14.32 1.05 -0.10
C THR A 203 14.84 0.85 1.32
N GLU A 204 16.09 1.25 1.56
CA GLU A 204 16.70 1.19 2.88
C GLU A 204 16.93 2.61 3.40
N GLU A 205 16.58 2.84 4.66
CA GLU A 205 16.85 4.08 5.36
C GLU A 205 17.31 3.77 6.80
N ASN A 206 18.52 4.17 7.14
CA ASN A 206 19.11 3.96 8.48
C ASN A 206 19.06 2.49 8.96
N GLY A 207 19.34 1.54 8.05
CA GLY A 207 19.32 0.11 8.36
C GLY A 207 17.91 -0.51 8.41
N VAL A 208 16.85 0.26 8.08
CA VAL A 208 15.47 -0.21 8.06
C VAL A 208 15.00 -0.37 6.61
N TRP A 209 14.53 -1.55 6.27
CA TRP A 209 13.91 -1.81 4.97
C TRP A 209 12.46 -1.32 4.94
N ILE A 210 12.14 -0.53 3.95
CA ILE A 210 10.81 0.04 3.71
C ILE A 210 10.27 -0.53 2.40
N ASP A 211 9.11 -1.20 2.45
CA ASP A 211 8.35 -1.52 1.24
C ASP A 211 7.42 -0.34 0.90
N ARG A 212 7.86 0.48 -0.05
CA ARG A 212 7.13 1.66 -0.51
C ARG A 212 5.76 1.33 -1.09
N LYS A 213 5.65 0.17 -1.74
CA LYS A 213 4.41 -0.29 -2.36
C LYS A 213 3.39 -0.70 -1.30
N LEU A 214 3.83 -1.48 -0.31
CA LEU A 214 2.99 -1.81 0.83
C LEU A 214 2.59 -0.57 1.61
N ASN A 215 3.53 0.35 1.87
CA ASN A 215 3.25 1.59 2.59
C ASN A 215 2.16 2.41 1.89
N VAL A 216 2.23 2.55 0.56
CA VAL A 216 1.15 3.20 -0.20
C VAL A 216 -0.17 2.47 0.02
N ALA A 217 -0.22 1.16 -0.17
CA ALA A 217 -1.46 0.38 -0.06
C ALA A 217 -2.14 0.54 1.31
N LEU A 218 -1.36 0.38 2.40
CA LEU A 218 -1.88 0.46 3.77
C LEU A 218 -2.38 1.87 4.14
N THR A 219 -1.70 2.90 3.64
CA THR A 219 -1.99 4.30 4.00
C THR A 219 -3.10 4.95 3.17
N ARG A 220 -3.83 4.17 2.35
CA ARG A 220 -5.00 4.66 1.58
C ARG A 220 -6.31 4.59 2.37
N ALA A 221 -6.37 3.78 3.41
CA ALA A 221 -7.55 3.62 4.25
C ALA A 221 -7.67 4.74 5.28
N ARG A 222 -8.89 5.28 5.41
CA ARG A 222 -9.19 6.28 6.45
C ARG A 222 -9.66 5.63 7.74
N ARG A 223 -10.58 4.68 7.66
CA ARG A 223 -11.26 4.05 8.82
C ARG A 223 -10.89 2.60 9.01
N GLN A 224 -10.97 1.80 7.93
CA GLN A 224 -10.76 0.36 7.99
C GLN A 224 -9.92 -0.15 6.82
N LEU A 225 -9.15 -1.18 7.09
CA LEU A 225 -8.31 -1.85 6.12
C LEU A 225 -8.51 -3.38 6.23
N TYR A 226 -9.00 -3.98 5.17
CA TYR A 226 -9.04 -5.43 5.00
C TYR A 226 -7.90 -5.89 4.11
N ILE A 227 -7.21 -6.92 4.51
CA ILE A 227 -6.07 -7.48 3.78
C ILE A 227 -6.35 -8.95 3.55
N THR A 228 -6.17 -9.44 2.33
CA THR A 228 -6.26 -10.87 2.01
C THR A 228 -5.02 -11.34 1.26
N GLY A 229 -4.63 -12.58 1.52
CA GLY A 229 -3.47 -13.22 0.91
C GLY A 229 -3.20 -14.59 1.51
N VAL A 230 -2.22 -15.30 0.97
CA VAL A 230 -1.81 -16.65 1.43
C VAL A 230 -0.76 -16.52 2.53
N PRO A 231 -1.12 -16.75 3.81
CA PRO A 231 -0.24 -16.44 4.94
C PRO A 231 1.07 -17.23 4.91
N ASP A 232 1.03 -18.50 4.52
CA ASP A 232 2.23 -19.36 4.44
C ASP A 232 3.27 -18.81 3.47
N ILE A 233 2.83 -18.26 2.34
CA ILE A 233 3.74 -17.66 1.36
C ILE A 233 4.21 -16.29 1.85
N LEU A 234 3.28 -15.42 2.26
CA LEU A 234 3.59 -14.06 2.69
C LEU A 234 4.57 -14.02 3.86
N SER A 235 4.50 -15.00 4.76
CA SER A 235 5.37 -15.11 5.93
C SER A 235 6.86 -15.34 5.60
N HIS A 236 7.21 -15.64 4.35
CA HIS A 236 8.61 -15.71 3.91
C HIS A 236 9.22 -14.32 3.66
N ASN A 237 8.39 -13.28 3.54
CA ASN A 237 8.86 -11.90 3.56
C ASN A 237 8.76 -11.34 4.98
N LEU A 238 9.84 -10.78 5.51
CA LEU A 238 9.92 -10.33 6.91
C LEU A 238 8.90 -9.22 7.22
N ILE A 239 8.69 -8.25 6.30
CA ILE A 239 7.76 -7.14 6.50
C ILE A 239 6.32 -7.67 6.51
N TYR A 240 5.97 -8.57 5.58
CA TYR A 240 4.62 -9.13 5.50
C TYR A 240 4.32 -10.06 6.69
N ARG A 241 5.32 -10.80 7.17
CA ARG A 241 5.19 -11.60 8.41
C ARG A 241 4.86 -10.71 9.59
N ARG A 242 5.62 -9.61 9.77
CA ARG A 242 5.37 -8.64 10.85
C ARG A 242 4.01 -7.97 10.73
N LEU A 243 3.54 -7.70 9.50
CA LEU A 243 2.21 -7.17 9.26
C LEU A 243 1.13 -8.15 9.74
N ILE A 244 1.20 -9.41 9.33
CA ILE A 244 0.23 -10.44 9.73
C ILE A 244 0.24 -10.63 11.24
N GLN A 245 1.41 -10.69 11.87
CA GLN A 245 1.55 -10.82 13.33
C GLN A 245 1.04 -9.62 14.12
N ALA A 246 1.06 -8.43 13.54
CA ALA A 246 0.57 -7.22 14.18
C ALA A 246 -0.96 -7.08 14.15
N ILE A 247 -1.63 -7.84 13.27
CA ILE A 247 -3.09 -7.81 13.09
C ILE A 247 -3.78 -8.89 13.92
N ASN A 248 -3.10 -10.03 14.13
CA ASN A 248 -3.59 -11.16 14.93
C ASN A 248 -3.25 -10.97 16.42
#